data_042b9e9ab27e1007dacd8d82406bb4fa
#
_entry.id   042b9e9ab27e1007dacd8d82406bb4fa
#
_cell.length_a   1.000
_cell.length_b   1.000
_cell.length_c   1.000
_cell.angle_alpha   90.00
_cell.angle_beta   90.00
_cell.angle_gamma   90.00
#
_symmetry.space_group_name_H-M   'P 1'
#
loop_
_entity.id
_entity.type
_entity.pdbx_description
1 polymer ?
#
loop_
_entity_poly.entity_id
_entity_poly.type
_entity_poly.pdbx_seq_one_letter_code
_entity_poly.pdbx_strand_id
1 'polypeptide(L)'
;MNAPPIKYEVNKETGAMYVDRFMSTAMHYPCNYGYIPHTLAGDGDPVDVLVLSPVPLITGVVVRCRPIGMLKMEDDAGDDTKLMAVPIDKLSPLYRHIQTTRDLPELTTAQITHFFQHYKDLEPGKWVKVIGWMGPEEAKREILDGVKRFKGAKRKPKF
;
A
#
# COMPACT_ATOMS: atom_id res chain seq x y z
N MET A 1 9.55 8.65 -8.20
CA MET A 1 8.47 9.66 -8.00
C MET A 1 8.17 9.72 -6.52
N ASN A 2 8.12 10.91 -5.93
CA ASN A 2 7.88 11.07 -4.49
C ASN A 2 6.49 11.69 -4.29
N ALA A 3 5.59 10.96 -3.61
CA ALA A 3 4.32 11.53 -3.16
C ALA A 3 4.55 12.50 -1.99
N PRO A 4 3.61 13.43 -1.71
CA PRO A 4 3.72 14.33 -0.57
C PRO A 4 3.95 13.59 0.75
N PRO A 5 4.65 14.18 1.75
CA PRO A 5 4.88 13.57 3.05
C PRO A 5 3.65 13.71 3.97
N ILE A 6 2.51 13.31 3.45
CA ILE A 6 1.21 13.38 4.14
C ILE A 6 0.56 12.01 4.08
N LYS A 7 0.16 11.48 5.24
CA LYS A 7 -0.68 10.29 5.33
C LYS A 7 -2.14 10.72 5.28
N TYR A 8 -2.87 10.21 4.29
CA TYR A 8 -4.32 10.37 4.19
C TYR A 8 -5.00 9.08 4.63
N GLU A 9 -6.15 9.20 5.24
CA GLU A 9 -7.02 8.08 5.61
C GLU A 9 -8.47 8.35 5.21
N VAL A 10 -9.25 7.27 5.12
CA VAL A 10 -10.68 7.34 4.86
C VAL A 10 -11.44 7.07 6.16
N ASN A 11 -12.35 7.96 6.52
CA ASN A 11 -13.23 7.73 7.64
C ASN A 11 -14.17 6.56 7.33
N LYS A 12 -14.08 5.50 8.13
CA LYS A 12 -14.82 4.23 7.92
C LYS A 12 -16.35 4.39 7.97
N GLU A 13 -16.84 5.44 8.62
CA GLU A 13 -18.28 5.68 8.78
C GLU A 13 -18.85 6.60 7.70
N THR A 14 -18.10 7.63 7.34
CA THR A 14 -18.57 8.67 6.41
C THR A 14 -18.06 8.50 4.99
N GLY A 15 -16.93 7.82 4.80
CA GLY A 15 -16.21 7.71 3.53
C GLY A 15 -15.40 8.97 3.19
N ALA A 16 -15.35 9.97 4.09
CA ALA A 16 -14.59 11.18 3.86
C ALA A 16 -13.08 10.93 3.96
N MET A 17 -12.32 11.49 3.02
CA MET A 17 -10.87 11.51 3.07
C MET A 17 -10.40 12.61 4.04
N TYR A 18 -9.44 12.32 4.91
CA TYR A 18 -8.85 13.29 5.81
C TYR A 18 -7.34 13.11 5.94
N VAL A 19 -6.66 14.13 6.45
CA VAL A 19 -5.25 14.04 6.79
C VAL A 19 -5.13 13.36 8.15
N ASP A 20 -4.52 12.16 8.17
CA ASP A 20 -4.19 11.48 9.42
C ASP A 20 -3.00 12.17 10.11
N ARG A 21 -1.91 12.35 9.36
CA ARG A 21 -0.71 13.04 9.86
C ARG A 21 0.18 13.56 8.74
N PHE A 22 1.02 14.52 9.09
CA PHE A 22 2.22 14.83 8.33
C PHE A 22 3.35 13.90 8.79
N MET A 23 4.19 13.47 7.87
CA MET A 23 5.32 12.60 8.21
C MET A 23 6.27 13.30 9.18
N SER A 24 6.67 12.61 10.24
CA SER A 24 7.63 13.13 11.21
C SER A 24 9.06 13.14 10.66
N THR A 25 9.38 12.23 9.75
CA THR A 25 10.66 12.18 9.03
C THR A 25 10.65 13.10 7.82
N ALA A 26 11.83 13.49 7.31
CA ALA A 26 11.97 14.25 6.06
C ALA A 26 11.76 13.36 4.80
N MET A 27 11.23 12.16 4.95
CA MET A 27 11.03 11.20 3.87
C MET A 27 9.72 11.48 3.13
N HIS A 28 9.70 11.09 1.85
CA HIS A 28 8.51 11.12 0.99
C HIS A 28 8.10 9.70 0.64
N TYR A 29 6.81 9.45 0.45
CA TYR A 29 6.36 8.17 -0.07
C TYR A 29 7.02 7.91 -1.43
N PRO A 30 7.67 6.74 -1.61
CA PRO A 30 8.41 6.44 -2.85
C PRO A 30 7.50 6.14 -4.05
N CYS A 31 6.21 5.93 -3.82
CA CYS A 31 5.17 5.68 -4.82
C CYS A 31 3.80 6.13 -4.29
N ASN A 32 2.75 5.99 -5.09
CA ASN A 32 1.41 6.30 -4.59
C ASN A 32 1.01 5.25 -3.54
N TYR A 33 0.55 5.72 -2.41
CA TYR A 33 -0.01 4.91 -1.34
C TYR A 33 -1.53 4.98 -1.39
N GLY A 34 -2.19 3.84 -1.25
CA GLY A 34 -3.63 3.74 -1.28
C GLY A 34 -4.10 2.44 -0.64
N TYR A 35 -5.37 2.12 -0.84
CA TYR A 35 -5.98 0.90 -0.33
C TYR A 35 -6.87 0.25 -1.40
N ILE A 36 -7.21 -1.02 -1.19
CA ILE A 36 -8.13 -1.75 -2.07
C ILE A 36 -9.53 -1.71 -1.45
N PRO A 37 -10.50 -1.05 -2.11
CA PRO A 37 -11.87 -0.98 -1.61
C PRO A 37 -12.50 -2.37 -1.39
N HIS A 38 -13.37 -2.46 -0.40
CA HIS A 38 -14.10 -3.69 -0.07
C HIS A 38 -13.20 -4.87 0.33
N THR A 39 -12.06 -4.56 0.97
CA THR A 39 -11.17 -5.54 1.60
C THR A 39 -10.95 -5.18 3.07
N LEU A 40 -10.53 -6.15 3.87
CA LEU A 40 -10.02 -5.94 5.23
C LEU A 40 -8.73 -6.73 5.41
N ALA A 41 -7.70 -6.09 5.94
CA ALA A 41 -6.51 -6.73 6.47
C ALA A 41 -6.75 -7.32 7.85
N GLY A 42 -5.73 -7.87 8.48
CA GLY A 42 -5.83 -8.53 9.79
C GLY A 42 -6.19 -7.58 10.94
N ASP A 43 -5.80 -6.32 10.83
CA ASP A 43 -6.08 -5.22 11.78
C ASP A 43 -7.48 -4.61 11.62
N GLY A 44 -8.22 -5.00 10.58
CA GLY A 44 -9.56 -4.48 10.27
C GLY A 44 -9.57 -3.19 9.45
N ASP A 45 -8.41 -2.76 8.96
CA ASP A 45 -8.28 -1.71 7.96
C ASP A 45 -8.31 -2.29 6.53
N PRO A 46 -8.56 -1.49 5.49
CA PRO A 46 -8.48 -1.98 4.12
C PRO A 46 -7.07 -2.49 3.81
N VAL A 47 -6.97 -3.42 2.87
CA VAL A 47 -5.67 -3.89 2.39
C VAL A 47 -4.93 -2.75 1.70
N ASP A 48 -3.77 -2.40 2.21
CA ASP A 48 -2.90 -1.35 1.69
C ASP A 48 -2.24 -1.72 0.36
N VAL A 49 -2.11 -0.76 -0.52
CA VAL A 49 -1.47 -0.96 -1.82
C VAL A 49 -0.56 0.21 -2.22
N LEU A 50 0.62 -0.12 -2.69
CA LEU A 50 1.58 0.77 -3.30
C LEU A 50 1.43 0.68 -4.81
N VAL A 51 1.17 1.81 -5.48
CA VAL A 51 0.98 1.85 -6.92
C VAL A 51 2.09 2.64 -7.59
N LEU A 52 2.86 1.97 -8.45
CA LEU A 52 3.83 2.64 -9.32
C LEU A 52 3.08 3.34 -10.46
N SER A 53 3.43 4.58 -10.71
CA SER A 53 2.95 5.34 -11.87
C SER A 53 3.99 6.38 -12.29
N PRO A 54 3.95 6.89 -13.53
CA PRO A 54 4.94 7.86 -14.02
C PRO A 54 4.90 9.19 -13.28
N VAL A 55 3.73 9.54 -12.74
CA VAL A 55 3.46 10.81 -12.04
C VAL A 55 2.64 10.55 -10.78
N PRO A 56 2.70 11.45 -9.77
CA PRO A 56 1.81 11.37 -8.61
C PRO A 56 0.34 11.44 -9.03
N LEU A 57 -0.48 10.65 -8.38
CA LEU A 57 -1.93 10.64 -8.58
C LEU A 57 -2.60 11.57 -7.56
N ILE A 58 -3.72 12.13 -7.93
CA ILE A 58 -4.54 12.94 -7.03
C ILE A 58 -5.15 12.02 -5.97
N THR A 59 -5.11 12.43 -4.71
CA THR A 59 -5.70 11.70 -3.60
C THR A 59 -7.22 11.50 -3.82
N GLY A 60 -7.70 10.29 -3.57
CA GLY A 60 -9.11 9.93 -3.74
C GLY A 60 -9.48 9.36 -5.11
N VAL A 61 -8.55 9.32 -6.09
CA VAL A 61 -8.84 8.69 -7.38
C VAL A 61 -8.80 7.17 -7.30
N VAL A 62 -9.61 6.53 -8.11
CA VAL A 62 -9.61 5.08 -8.28
C VAL A 62 -8.83 4.70 -9.54
N VAL A 63 -7.84 3.82 -9.36
CA VAL A 63 -6.97 3.36 -10.44
C VAL A 63 -7.06 1.84 -10.56
N ARG A 64 -7.33 1.33 -11.76
CA ARG A 64 -7.29 -0.11 -12.01
C ARG A 64 -5.86 -0.57 -12.17
N CYS A 65 -5.46 -1.48 -11.26
CA CYS A 65 -4.11 -2.02 -11.19
C CYS A 65 -4.13 -3.55 -11.21
N ARG A 66 -2.95 -4.14 -11.45
CA ARG A 66 -2.68 -5.54 -11.21
C ARG A 66 -1.56 -5.69 -10.17
N PRO A 67 -1.68 -6.62 -9.23
CA PRO A 67 -0.64 -6.87 -8.24
C PRO A 67 0.58 -7.53 -8.89
N ILE A 68 1.77 -7.14 -8.46
CA ILE A 68 3.05 -7.70 -8.90
C ILE A 68 3.85 -8.31 -7.73
N GLY A 69 3.34 -8.20 -6.52
CA GLY A 69 3.93 -8.74 -5.30
C GLY A 69 3.47 -7.97 -4.07
N MET A 70 4.14 -8.19 -2.95
CA MET A 70 3.88 -7.48 -1.69
C MET A 70 5.14 -7.40 -0.84
N LEU A 71 5.26 -6.35 -0.03
CA LEU A 71 6.23 -6.20 1.04
C LEU A 71 5.60 -6.68 2.33
N LYS A 72 6.08 -7.80 2.85
CA LYS A 72 5.64 -8.29 4.15
C LYS A 72 6.42 -7.60 5.25
N MET A 73 5.69 -7.02 6.21
CA MET A 73 6.26 -6.31 7.34
C MET A 73 5.34 -6.42 8.56
N GLU A 74 5.90 -6.10 9.72
CA GLU A 74 5.22 -6.03 11.00
C GLU A 74 5.52 -4.68 11.65
N ASP A 75 4.59 -4.15 12.41
CA ASP A 75 4.78 -2.96 13.21
C ASP A 75 4.18 -3.14 14.63
N ASP A 76 4.11 -2.07 15.39
CA ASP A 76 3.56 -2.07 16.75
C ASP A 76 2.07 -2.46 16.81
N ALA A 77 1.34 -2.43 15.69
CA ALA A 77 -0.05 -2.88 15.59
C ALA A 77 -0.19 -4.33 15.08
N GLY A 78 0.87 -4.94 14.57
CA GLY A 78 0.89 -6.32 14.06
C GLY A 78 1.32 -6.46 12.60
N ASP A 79 0.69 -7.38 11.87
CA ASP A 79 0.97 -7.62 10.44
C ASP A 79 0.50 -6.41 9.61
N ASP A 80 1.43 -5.76 8.93
CA ASP A 80 1.22 -4.53 8.17
C ASP A 80 1.74 -4.68 6.72
N THR A 81 1.22 -5.68 6.02
CA THR A 81 1.62 -6.00 4.64
C THR A 81 1.21 -4.92 3.65
N LYS A 82 2.13 -4.53 2.75
CA LYS A 82 1.87 -3.57 1.67
C LYS A 82 1.89 -4.29 0.32
N LEU A 83 0.76 -4.32 -0.37
CA LEU A 83 0.72 -4.83 -1.75
C LEU A 83 1.50 -3.89 -2.68
N MET A 84 2.07 -4.47 -3.74
CA MET A 84 2.72 -3.73 -4.80
C MET A 84 1.98 -3.97 -6.11
N ALA A 85 1.56 -2.90 -6.78
CA ALA A 85 0.77 -2.97 -8.00
C ALA A 85 1.25 -1.97 -9.06
N VAL A 86 0.90 -2.27 -10.29
CA VAL A 86 1.10 -1.39 -11.45
C VAL A 86 -0.23 -1.19 -12.18
N PRO A 87 -0.45 -0.04 -12.86
CA PRO A 87 -1.62 0.16 -13.68
C PRO A 87 -1.78 -0.95 -14.71
N ILE A 88 -3.02 -1.31 -15.02
CA ILE A 88 -3.30 -2.26 -16.12
C ILE A 88 -2.82 -1.69 -17.46
N ASP A 89 -2.52 -2.55 -18.43
CA ASP A 89 -1.96 -2.17 -19.74
C ASP A 89 -2.81 -1.15 -20.50
N LYS A 90 -4.14 -1.17 -20.31
CA LYS A 90 -5.06 -0.19 -20.90
C LYS A 90 -4.81 1.22 -20.40
N LEU A 91 -4.37 1.40 -19.15
CA LEU A 91 -4.06 2.70 -18.56
C LEU A 91 -2.63 3.13 -18.86
N SER A 92 -1.68 2.19 -18.82
CA SER A 92 -0.29 2.49 -19.11
C SER A 92 0.45 1.25 -19.65
N PRO A 93 0.93 1.28 -20.90
CA PRO A 93 1.74 0.20 -21.45
C PRO A 93 3.16 0.15 -20.87
N LEU A 94 3.59 1.17 -20.11
CA LEU A 94 4.94 1.28 -19.54
C LEU A 94 5.29 0.12 -18.62
N TYR A 95 4.31 -0.46 -17.94
CA TYR A 95 4.52 -1.53 -16.96
C TYR A 95 4.18 -2.92 -17.49
N ARG A 96 3.91 -3.08 -18.79
CA ARG A 96 3.52 -4.37 -19.39
C ARG A 96 4.52 -5.48 -19.12
N HIS A 97 5.81 -5.16 -19.14
CA HIS A 97 6.89 -6.12 -18.90
C HIS A 97 7.11 -6.43 -17.40
N ILE A 98 6.57 -5.64 -16.49
CA ILE A 98 6.71 -5.84 -15.05
C ILE A 98 5.64 -6.83 -14.58
N GLN A 99 6.00 -8.08 -14.33
CA GLN A 99 5.09 -9.13 -13.86
C GLN A 99 5.27 -9.43 -12.38
N THR A 100 6.47 -9.19 -11.85
CA THR A 100 6.83 -9.39 -10.46
C THR A 100 7.64 -8.20 -9.95
N THR A 101 7.82 -8.10 -8.63
CA THR A 101 8.69 -7.07 -8.04
C THR A 101 10.17 -7.24 -8.44
N ARG A 102 10.59 -8.43 -8.91
CA ARG A 102 11.94 -8.69 -9.40
C ARG A 102 12.21 -8.05 -10.76
N ASP A 103 11.16 -7.70 -11.50
CA ASP A 103 11.29 -7.01 -12.80
C ASP A 103 11.49 -5.50 -12.62
N LEU A 104 11.37 -4.99 -11.39
CA LEU A 104 11.66 -3.61 -11.06
C LEU A 104 13.17 -3.38 -10.93
N PRO A 105 13.66 -2.16 -11.21
CA PRO A 105 15.02 -1.79 -10.85
C PRO A 105 15.27 -2.05 -9.36
N GLU A 106 16.40 -2.66 -9.03
CA GLU A 106 16.76 -3.00 -7.64
C GLU A 106 16.68 -1.79 -6.70
N LEU A 107 17.12 -0.62 -7.19
CA LEU A 107 17.04 0.61 -6.42
C LEU A 107 15.59 0.98 -6.05
N THR A 108 14.61 0.67 -6.89
CA THR A 108 13.18 0.96 -6.59
C THR A 108 12.68 0.15 -5.41
N THR A 109 12.92 -1.15 -5.39
CA THR A 109 12.54 -2.03 -4.27
C THR A 109 13.33 -1.70 -3.01
N ALA A 110 14.62 -1.35 -3.15
CA ALA A 110 15.46 -0.92 -2.04
C ALA A 110 14.94 0.40 -1.40
N GLN A 111 14.57 1.40 -2.21
CA GLN A 111 14.00 2.65 -1.72
C GLN A 111 12.65 2.46 -0.99
N ILE A 112 11.79 1.59 -1.51
CA ILE A 112 10.52 1.25 -0.87
C ILE A 112 10.78 0.56 0.48
N THR A 113 11.67 -0.42 0.50
CA THR A 113 12.06 -1.15 1.71
C THR A 113 12.62 -0.19 2.76
N HIS A 114 13.58 0.66 2.36
CA HIS A 114 14.21 1.65 3.23
C HIS A 114 13.18 2.63 3.80
N PHE A 115 12.25 3.12 2.97
CA PHE A 115 11.18 4.01 3.43
C PHE A 115 10.39 3.36 4.57
N PHE A 116 9.88 2.15 4.38
CA PHE A 116 9.07 1.48 5.40
C PHE A 116 9.87 1.04 6.63
N GLN A 117 11.17 0.81 6.52
CA GLN A 117 12.03 0.56 7.67
C GLN A 117 12.20 1.78 8.56
N HIS A 118 12.13 3.00 8.01
CA HIS A 118 12.56 4.22 8.69
C HIS A 118 11.49 5.31 8.84
N TYR A 119 10.33 5.18 8.18
CA TYR A 119 9.34 6.27 8.15
C TYR A 119 8.72 6.58 9.52
N LYS A 120 8.82 5.67 10.49
CA LYS A 120 8.36 5.83 11.87
C LYS A 120 9.48 6.12 12.88
N ASP A 121 10.75 6.25 12.46
CA ASP A 121 11.91 6.38 13.37
C ASP A 121 11.81 7.56 14.34
N LEU A 122 11.13 8.64 13.97
CA LEU A 122 10.91 9.82 14.80
C LEU A 122 9.57 9.80 15.55
N GLU A 123 8.82 8.70 15.50
CA GLU A 123 7.57 8.54 16.25
C GLU A 123 7.84 7.75 17.54
N PRO A 124 7.70 8.36 18.75
CA PRO A 124 8.01 7.68 20.01
C PRO A 124 7.22 6.38 20.20
N GLY A 125 7.94 5.30 20.52
CA GLY A 125 7.33 3.99 20.78
C GLY A 125 6.89 3.21 19.55
N LYS A 126 7.09 3.75 18.34
CA LYS A 126 6.80 3.07 17.09
C LYS A 126 8.02 2.32 16.56
N TRP A 127 7.75 1.21 15.89
CA TRP A 127 8.78 0.42 15.23
C TRP A 127 8.20 -0.27 13.99
N VAL A 128 9.05 -0.63 13.06
CA VAL A 128 8.73 -1.43 11.88
C VAL A 128 9.80 -2.49 11.68
N LYS A 129 9.38 -3.70 11.32
CA LYS A 129 10.24 -4.79 10.92
C LYS A 129 9.83 -5.28 9.54
N VAL A 130 10.66 -5.03 8.55
CA VAL A 130 10.47 -5.60 7.21
C VAL A 130 10.92 -7.05 7.20
N ILE A 131 10.05 -7.94 6.74
CA ILE A 131 10.31 -9.38 6.60
C ILE A 131 10.88 -9.68 5.23
N GLY A 132 10.28 -9.12 4.16
CA GLY A 132 10.78 -9.26 2.80
C GLY A 132 9.70 -9.16 1.72
N TRP A 133 10.14 -9.29 0.48
CA TRP A 133 9.28 -9.26 -0.69
C TRP A 133 8.72 -10.64 -1.00
N MET A 134 7.41 -10.70 -1.29
CA MET A 134 6.68 -11.88 -1.73
C MET A 134 6.18 -11.68 -3.16
N GLY A 135 5.86 -12.79 -3.84
CA GLY A 135 5.47 -12.79 -5.24
C GLY A 135 4.01 -12.37 -5.50
N PRO A 136 3.60 -12.32 -6.78
CA PRO A 136 2.25 -11.91 -7.16
C PRO A 136 1.16 -12.90 -6.70
N GLU A 137 1.46 -14.17 -6.53
CA GLU A 137 0.46 -15.16 -6.09
C GLU A 137 0.11 -14.97 -4.61
N GLU A 138 1.09 -14.66 -3.75
CA GLU A 138 0.86 -14.30 -2.37
C GLU A 138 0.06 -13.00 -2.27
N ALA A 139 0.39 -12.01 -3.09
CA ALA A 139 -0.35 -10.74 -3.14
C ALA A 139 -1.81 -10.94 -3.56
N LYS A 140 -2.08 -11.77 -4.57
CA LYS A 140 -3.45 -12.12 -4.97
C LYS A 140 -4.21 -12.83 -3.86
N ARG A 141 -3.55 -13.73 -3.13
CA ARG A 141 -4.15 -14.45 -2.01
C ARG A 141 -4.56 -13.48 -0.91
N GLU A 142 -3.69 -12.52 -0.54
CA GLU A 142 -4.00 -11.50 0.45
C GLU A 142 -5.22 -10.66 0.06
N ILE A 143 -5.32 -10.26 -1.22
CA ILE A 143 -6.51 -9.55 -1.74
C ILE A 143 -7.77 -10.41 -1.57
N LEU A 144 -7.73 -11.67 -1.98
CA LEU A 144 -8.90 -12.56 -1.91
C LEU A 144 -9.32 -12.84 -0.47
N ASP A 145 -8.37 -12.99 0.43
CA ASP A 145 -8.64 -13.18 1.86
C ASP A 145 -9.18 -11.89 2.49
N GLY A 146 -8.66 -10.71 2.08
CA GLY A 146 -9.21 -9.41 2.45
C GLY A 146 -10.66 -9.23 2.01
N VAL A 147 -11.00 -9.67 0.79
CA VAL A 147 -12.40 -9.68 0.29
C VAL A 147 -13.29 -10.60 1.13
N LYS A 148 -12.80 -11.79 1.50
CA LYS A 148 -13.54 -12.72 2.35
C LYS A 148 -13.81 -12.12 3.74
N ARG A 149 -12.77 -11.54 4.37
CA ARG A 149 -12.90 -10.83 5.66
C ARG A 149 -13.93 -9.71 5.58
N PHE A 150 -13.88 -8.88 4.54
CA PHE A 150 -14.86 -7.81 4.33
C PHE A 150 -16.29 -8.34 4.17
N LYS A 151 -16.49 -9.40 3.38
CA LYS A 151 -17.81 -10.02 3.20
C LYS A 151 -18.37 -10.59 4.50
N GLY A 152 -17.52 -11.16 5.35
CA GLY A 152 -17.88 -11.74 6.65
C GLY A 152 -18.04 -10.73 7.77
N ALA A 153 -17.61 -9.48 7.59
CA ALA A 153 -17.67 -8.46 8.64
C ALA A 153 -19.11 -8.07 8.97
N LYS A 154 -19.43 -8.02 10.28
CA LYS A 154 -20.76 -7.60 10.78
C LYS A 154 -21.03 -6.12 10.48
N ARG A 155 -20.03 -5.27 10.59
CA ARG A 155 -20.07 -3.85 10.23
C ARG A 155 -19.07 -3.62 9.11
N LYS A 156 -19.57 -3.19 7.95
CA LYS A 156 -18.74 -2.93 6.78
C LYS A 156 -18.37 -1.46 6.73
N PRO A 157 -17.08 -1.14 6.55
CA PRO A 157 -16.66 0.23 6.25
C PRO A 157 -17.29 0.72 4.94
N LYS A 158 -17.40 2.06 4.79
CA LYS A 158 -17.98 2.71 3.59
C LYS A 158 -16.94 3.01 2.50
N PHE A 159 -16.00 2.11 2.29
CA PHE A 159 -14.99 2.28 1.23
C PHE A 159 -14.70 0.99 0.49
#